data_c9f4b0fa6cd910e7c6552379ce5f10e4
#
_entry.id   c9f4b0fa6cd910e7c6552379ce5f10e4
#
_cell.length_a   1.000
_cell.length_b   1.000
_cell.length_c   1.000
_cell.angle_alpha   90.00
_cell.angle_beta   90.00
_cell.angle_gamma   90.00
#
_symmetry.space_group_name_H-M   'P 1'
#
loop_
_entity.id
_entity.type
_entity.pdbx_description
1 polymer ?
#
loop_
_entity_poly.entity_id
_entity_poly.type
_entity_poly.pdbx_seq_one_letter_code
_entity_poly.pdbx_strand_id
1 'polypeptide(L)' 'MNSGTVKWFSDAKGYGFIIPDGQDREVFVHFRSIEMPGRKTLQTNQRVEFEFEQSERGLHATRVVPLPM' A
#
# COMPACT_ATOMS: atom_id res chain seq x y z
N MET A 1 -1.07 13.35 1.88
CA MET A 1 -0.84 11.93 1.57
C MET A 1 -0.57 11.76 0.09
N ASN A 2 0.14 10.70 -0.25
CA ASN A 2 0.43 10.39 -1.65
C ASN A 2 -0.65 9.49 -2.20
N SER A 3 -0.87 9.56 -3.52
CA SER A 3 -1.81 8.68 -4.19
C SER A 3 -1.04 7.63 -4.99
N GLY A 4 -1.61 6.45 -5.08
CA GLY A 4 -0.99 5.37 -5.85
C GLY A 4 -1.96 4.25 -6.14
N THR A 5 -1.41 3.19 -6.75
CA THR A 5 -2.17 2.03 -7.15
C THR A 5 -1.52 0.78 -6.60
N VAL A 6 -2.31 -0.12 -6.06
CA VAL A 6 -1.80 -1.40 -5.56
C VAL A 6 -1.32 -2.25 -6.73
N LYS A 7 -0.05 -2.63 -6.72
CA LYS A 7 0.49 -3.53 -7.72
C LYS A 7 0.00 -4.95 -7.48
N TRP A 8 0.12 -5.42 -6.26
CA TRP A 8 -0.46 -6.68 -5.79
C TRP A 8 -0.42 -6.72 -4.27
N PHE A 9 -1.25 -7.57 -3.70
CA PHE A 9 -1.28 -7.78 -2.26
C PHE A 9 -1.63 -9.24 -1.99
N SER A 10 -0.91 -9.85 -1.04
CA SER A 10 -1.13 -11.25 -0.66
C SER A 10 -1.81 -11.31 0.71
N ASP A 11 -3.06 -11.75 0.74
CA ASP A 11 -3.77 -11.93 2.00
C ASP A 11 -3.09 -12.97 2.88
N ALA A 12 -2.59 -14.03 2.27
CA ALA A 12 -1.96 -15.12 3.02
C ALA A 12 -0.68 -14.65 3.70
N LYS A 13 0.10 -13.80 3.04
CA LYS A 13 1.35 -13.30 3.57
C LYS A 13 1.21 -12.01 4.35
N GLY A 14 0.13 -11.25 4.09
CA GLY A 14 -0.16 -10.02 4.79
C GLY A 14 0.62 -8.81 4.29
N TYR A 15 1.12 -8.83 3.05
CA TYR A 15 1.85 -7.69 2.51
C TYR A 15 1.71 -7.61 0.99
N GLY A 16 2.12 -6.47 0.46
CA GLY A 16 2.11 -6.23 -0.97
C GLY A 16 2.90 -4.99 -1.31
N PHE A 17 2.63 -4.43 -2.49
CA PHE A 17 3.34 -3.27 -2.99
C PHE A 17 2.39 -2.28 -3.62
N ILE A 18 2.73 -1.00 -3.47
CA ILE A 18 2.00 0.13 -4.04
C ILE A 18 2.93 0.85 -4.99
N ILE A 19 2.42 1.25 -6.15
CA ILE A 19 3.14 2.08 -7.11
C ILE A 19 2.60 3.51 -6.96
N PRO A 20 3.43 4.46 -6.47
CA PRO A 20 3.01 5.86 -6.41
C PRO A 20 2.74 6.41 -7.80
N ASP A 21 1.78 7.32 -7.90
CA ASP A 21 1.44 7.95 -9.18
C ASP A 21 2.66 8.68 -9.76
N GLY A 22 2.89 8.47 -11.05
CA GLY A 22 3.99 9.12 -11.76
C GLY A 22 5.37 8.62 -11.42
N GLN A 23 5.50 7.51 -10.72
CA GLN A 23 6.79 6.94 -10.32
C GLN A 23 6.87 5.47 -10.67
N ASP A 24 8.10 4.98 -10.85
CA ASP A 24 8.38 3.56 -11.11
C ASP A 24 8.84 2.83 -9.85
N ARG A 25 8.60 3.38 -8.69
CA ARG A 25 9.04 2.81 -7.44
C ARG A 25 7.97 1.89 -6.86
N GLU A 26 8.41 0.88 -6.12
CA GLU A 26 7.50 0.03 -5.35
C GLU A 26 7.63 0.39 -3.88
N VAL A 27 6.48 0.63 -3.25
CA VAL A 27 6.42 0.93 -1.83
C VAL A 27 5.83 -0.29 -1.13
N PHE A 28 6.60 -0.88 -0.23
CA PHE A 28 6.15 -2.05 0.54
C PHE A 28 5.02 -1.65 1.48
N VAL A 29 3.97 -2.46 1.54
CA VAL A 29 2.85 -2.25 2.46
C VAL A 29 2.56 -3.52 3.23
N HIS A 30 2.44 -3.40 4.55
CA HIS A 30 2.05 -4.50 5.44
C HIS A 30 0.62 -4.25 5.91
N PHE A 31 -0.13 -5.33 6.18
CA PHE A 31 -1.55 -5.19 6.57
C PHE A 31 -1.74 -4.29 7.80
N ARG A 32 -0.74 -4.21 8.67
CA ARG A 32 -0.80 -3.35 9.85
C ARG A 32 -0.90 -1.87 9.52
N SER A 33 -0.43 -1.49 8.34
CA SER A 33 -0.45 -0.09 7.92
C SER A 33 -1.75 0.29 7.22
N ILE A 34 -2.61 -0.67 6.92
CA ILE A 34 -3.86 -0.41 6.21
C ILE A 34 -4.93 0.03 7.21
N GLU A 35 -5.49 1.21 6.96
CA GLU A 35 -6.54 1.77 7.82
C GLU A 35 -7.90 1.49 7.19
N MET A 36 -8.53 0.42 7.65
CA MET A 36 -9.88 0.07 7.25
C MET A 36 -10.52 -0.79 8.33
N PRO A 37 -11.84 -0.78 8.47
CA PRO A 37 -12.51 -1.64 9.44
C PRO A 37 -12.51 -3.09 8.98
N GLY A 38 -12.51 -4.00 9.95
CA GLY A 38 -12.60 -5.43 9.65
C GLY A 38 -11.31 -5.99 9.09
N ARG A 39 -11.44 -6.90 8.14
CA ARG A 39 -10.31 -7.58 7.53
C ARG A 39 -9.49 -6.62 6.68
N LYS A 40 -8.20 -6.52 6.95
CA LYS A 40 -7.31 -5.59 6.26
C LYS A 40 -6.72 -6.26 5.03
N THR A 41 -7.15 -5.82 3.87
CA THR A 41 -6.70 -6.37 2.59
C THR A 41 -6.75 -5.29 1.51
N LEU A 42 -6.01 -5.52 0.43
CA LEU A 42 -6.01 -4.66 -0.75
C LEU A 42 -6.17 -5.54 -1.97
N GLN A 43 -6.71 -4.95 -3.03
CA GLN A 43 -6.89 -5.65 -4.30
C GLN A 43 -5.93 -5.07 -5.34
N THR A 44 -5.52 -5.91 -6.28
CA THR A 44 -4.69 -5.48 -7.40
C THR A 44 -5.39 -4.36 -8.16
N ASN A 45 -4.63 -3.32 -8.48
CA ASN A 45 -5.11 -2.12 -9.17
C ASN A 45 -6.01 -1.21 -8.34
N GLN A 46 -6.22 -1.50 -7.06
CA GLN A 46 -6.99 -0.62 -6.20
C GLN A 46 -6.27 0.70 -5.97
N ARG A 47 -7.02 1.81 -5.99
CA ARG A 47 -6.46 3.13 -5.69
C ARG A 47 -6.38 3.31 -4.19
N VAL A 48 -5.28 3.90 -3.75
CA VAL A 48 -5.05 4.15 -2.33
C VAL A 48 -4.41 5.50 -2.12
N GLU A 49 -4.59 6.06 -0.93
CA GLU A 49 -3.77 7.16 -0.45
C GLU A 49 -2.89 6.62 0.67
N PHE A 50 -1.66 7.11 0.74
CA PHE A 50 -0.72 6.54 1.70
C PHE A 50 0.39 7.50 2.07
N GLU A 51 1.00 7.24 3.22
CA GLU A 51 2.23 7.87 3.66
C GLU A 51 3.31 6.80 3.70
N PHE A 52 4.55 7.19 3.40
CA PHE A 52 5.63 6.23 3.34
C PHE A 52 6.94 6.85 3.82
N GLU A 53 7.86 5.98 4.21
CA GLU A 53 9.20 6.36 4.64
C GLU A 53 10.22 5.50 3.92
N GLN A 54 11.44 6.02 3.81
CA GLN A 54 12.56 5.26 3.30
C GLN A 54 13.34 4.66 4.46
N SER A 55 13.69 3.38 4.34
CA SER A 55 14.49 2.69 5.33
C SER A 55 15.63 1.95 4.61
N GLU A 56 16.47 1.24 5.37
CA GLU A 56 17.57 0.45 4.78
C GLU A 56 17.08 -0.58 3.78
N ARG A 57 15.85 -1.05 3.93
CA ARG A 57 15.26 -2.06 3.05
C ARG A 57 14.51 -1.45 1.86
N GLY A 58 14.46 -0.12 1.77
CA GLY A 58 13.76 0.59 0.71
C GLY A 58 12.57 1.35 1.24
N LEU A 59 11.59 1.60 0.37
CA LEU A 59 10.40 2.38 0.72
C LEU A 59 9.35 1.47 1.35
N HIS A 60 8.73 1.94 2.43
CA HIS A 60 7.63 1.22 3.06
C HIS A 60 6.53 2.19 3.47
N ALA A 61 5.28 1.75 3.31
CA ALA A 61 4.12 2.56 3.70
C ALA A 61 3.95 2.51 5.20
N THR A 62 3.75 3.69 5.80
CA THR A 62 3.49 3.80 7.23
C THR A 62 1.99 3.90 7.50
N ARG A 63 1.21 4.30 6.48
CA ARG A 63 -0.23 4.46 6.62
C ARG A 63 -0.85 4.36 5.24
N VAL A 64 -1.87 3.52 5.08
CA VAL A 64 -2.57 3.32 3.81
C VAL A 64 -4.06 3.43 4.02
N VAL A 65 -4.69 4.29 3.23
CA VAL A 65 -6.15 4.47 3.25
C VAL A 65 -6.68 4.01 1.89
N PRO A 66 -7.37 2.85 1.86
CA PRO A 66 -7.96 2.39 0.60
C PRO A 66 -9.08 3.31 0.15
N LEU A 67 -9.13 3.57 -1.15
CA LEU A 67 -10.19 4.37 -1.74
C LEU A 67 -11.27 3.44 -2.29
N PRO A 68 -12.53 3.89 -2.35
CA PRO A 68 -13.60 3.09 -2.94
C PRO A 68 -13.27 2.75 -4.40
N MET A 69 -13.62 1.56 -4.80
CA MET A 69 -13.43 1.10 -6.17
C MET A 69 -14.64 1.43 -7.02
#